data_ea37802bf720d54fb8cdeca287e2b2f1
#
_entry.id   ea37802bf720d54fb8cdeca287e2b2f1
#
_cell.length_a   1.000
_cell.length_b   1.000
_cell.length_c   1.000
_cell.angle_alpha   90.00
_cell.angle_beta   90.00
_cell.angle_gamma   90.00
#
_symmetry.space_group_name_H-M   'P 1'
#
loop_
_entity.id
_entity.type
_entity.pdbx_description
1 polymer ?
#
loop_
_entity_poly.entity_id
_entity_poly.type
_entity_poly.pdbx_seq_one_letter_code
_entity_poly.pdbx_strand_id
1 'polypeptide(L)'
;VYPADCSAEEIHVTYTFADGSVYTETKTGRNFEAGRIYRLTTEIAKRDGGSLEIQGLEDSDEPVCMKYGASEAYALTAGGWIPTVEMTSAPAGWTADFDIARRSLLIAPPAEYTDGMDLENTVTIRSDGKPILSQEYYVLDFTHPEGTFVLIEGNMTSENGTIVYFDQHMRYHEKVYEEINDNEIGNVLQDMYMANGKIYFITQNGKTSSMGTTFNGDGRFVVCDAHTMKRLVARDMQFYANVDTSTGATQSSKSTLCWPQHIVVVSPEKAYIQYSTADNESHSGIRIVDLQTNICLLYTSDAADDLTRVD
;
A
#
# COMPACT_ATOMS: atom_id res chain seq x y z
N VAL A 1 31.29 27.78 -12.24
CA VAL A 1 30.16 28.18 -11.36
C VAL A 1 29.25 29.11 -12.15
N TYR A 2 27.98 28.75 -12.25
CA TYR A 2 26.99 29.65 -12.85
C TYR A 2 26.74 30.82 -11.89
N PRO A 3 26.51 32.06 -12.42
CA PRO A 3 26.18 33.19 -11.57
C PRO A 3 24.86 32.88 -10.81
N ALA A 4 24.89 33.01 -9.51
CA ALA A 4 23.72 32.81 -8.66
C ALA A 4 23.87 33.66 -7.39
N ASP A 5 22.78 34.27 -6.97
CA ASP A 5 22.71 34.91 -5.66
C ASP A 5 22.28 33.91 -4.61
N CYS A 6 23.25 33.42 -3.86
CA CYS A 6 23.06 32.51 -2.72
C CYS A 6 23.34 33.23 -1.40
N SER A 7 23.22 34.53 -1.35
CA SER A 7 23.56 35.32 -0.14
C SER A 7 22.64 35.03 1.06
N ALA A 8 21.43 34.55 0.79
CA ALA A 8 20.47 34.12 1.83
C ALA A 8 20.58 32.63 2.21
N GLU A 9 21.46 31.89 1.55
CA GLU A 9 21.60 30.46 1.73
C GLU A 9 22.86 30.08 2.52
N GLU A 10 22.92 28.87 3.01
CA GLU A 10 24.13 28.28 3.57
C GLU A 10 24.86 27.47 2.50
N ILE A 11 26.19 27.54 2.50
CA ILE A 11 27.04 26.73 1.65
C ILE A 11 27.67 25.64 2.49
N HIS A 12 27.30 24.39 2.23
CA HIS A 12 27.90 23.24 2.85
C HIS A 12 29.12 22.76 2.06
N VAL A 13 30.24 22.68 2.72
CA VAL A 13 31.51 22.24 2.13
C VAL A 13 31.94 20.94 2.79
N THR A 14 32.09 19.87 1.99
CA THR A 14 32.50 18.56 2.47
C THR A 14 33.80 18.15 1.80
N TYR A 15 34.78 17.74 2.57
CA TYR A 15 36.06 17.18 2.14
C TYR A 15 36.09 15.70 2.50
N THR A 16 36.24 14.84 1.51
CA THR A 16 36.40 13.39 1.70
C THR A 16 37.86 13.05 1.65
N PHE A 17 38.36 12.32 2.63
CA PHE A 17 39.75 11.86 2.75
C PHE A 17 39.92 10.45 2.17
N ALA A 18 41.16 10.08 1.92
CA ALA A 18 41.50 8.77 1.34
C ALA A 18 41.14 7.59 2.28
N ASP A 19 41.03 7.83 3.57
CA ASP A 19 40.61 6.84 4.55
C ASP A 19 39.06 6.73 4.70
N GLY A 20 38.30 7.45 3.87
CA GLY A 20 36.84 7.46 3.89
C GLY A 20 36.23 8.40 4.94
N SER A 21 37.04 9.02 5.79
CA SER A 21 36.54 10.03 6.71
C SER A 21 36.21 11.33 5.98
N VAL A 22 35.36 12.16 6.59
CA VAL A 22 34.94 13.43 6.03
C VAL A 22 35.11 14.57 7.03
N TYR A 23 35.41 15.76 6.49
CA TYR A 23 35.29 17.01 7.22
C TYR A 23 34.24 17.87 6.55
N THR A 24 33.29 18.37 7.29
CA THR A 24 32.23 19.21 6.75
C THR A 24 32.08 20.48 7.57
N GLU A 25 31.84 21.59 6.88
CA GLU A 25 31.58 22.88 7.49
C GLU A 25 30.48 23.63 6.75
N THR A 26 29.79 24.50 7.46
CA THR A 26 28.80 25.39 6.88
C THR A 26 29.36 26.81 6.79
N LYS A 27 29.28 27.42 5.62
CA LYS A 27 29.69 28.80 5.38
C LYS A 27 28.47 29.64 4.95
N THR A 28 28.52 30.93 5.28
CA THR A 28 27.51 31.87 4.79
C THR A 28 27.56 31.95 3.27
N GLY A 29 26.42 31.88 2.63
CA GLY A 29 26.30 32.05 1.18
C GLY A 29 26.68 33.49 0.73
N ARG A 30 26.83 33.64 -0.55
CA ARG A 30 27.17 34.93 -1.18
C ARG A 30 26.63 34.99 -2.59
N ASN A 31 26.62 36.20 -3.16
CA ASN A 31 26.36 36.38 -4.56
C ASN A 31 27.59 35.95 -5.40
N PHE A 32 27.40 35.04 -6.34
CA PHE A 32 28.41 34.56 -7.28
C PHE A 32 28.24 35.25 -8.61
N GLU A 33 29.19 36.12 -8.96
CA GLU A 33 29.17 36.88 -10.21
C GLU A 33 29.94 36.16 -11.35
N ALA A 34 29.48 36.32 -12.57
CA ALA A 34 30.15 35.78 -13.74
C ALA A 34 31.58 36.35 -13.88
N GLY A 35 32.54 35.48 -14.24
CA GLY A 35 33.93 35.85 -14.46
C GLY A 35 34.74 36.16 -13.19
N ARG A 36 34.16 35.93 -12.00
CA ARG A 36 34.87 36.06 -10.74
C ARG A 36 35.39 34.72 -10.24
N ILE A 37 36.53 34.74 -9.54
CA ILE A 37 37.11 33.64 -8.82
C ILE A 37 36.86 33.84 -7.34
N TYR A 38 36.18 32.88 -6.73
CA TYR A 38 35.89 32.86 -5.27
C TYR A 38 36.79 31.81 -4.59
N ARG A 39 37.47 32.22 -3.54
CA ARG A 39 38.32 31.34 -2.74
C ARG A 39 37.59 31.03 -1.45
N LEU A 40 37.32 29.77 -1.18
CA LEU A 40 36.88 29.25 0.10
C LEU A 40 38.12 28.71 0.83
N THR A 41 38.33 29.19 2.04
CA THR A 41 39.44 28.74 2.88
C THR A 41 38.87 27.95 4.04
N THR A 42 39.41 26.75 4.27
CA THR A 42 39.06 25.85 5.36
C THR A 42 40.31 25.49 6.12
N GLU A 43 40.30 25.65 7.44
CA GLU A 43 41.35 25.18 8.33
C GLU A 43 40.87 23.93 9.07
N ILE A 44 41.42 22.77 8.72
CA ILE A 44 41.13 21.51 9.38
C ILE A 44 42.16 21.33 10.51
N ALA A 45 41.87 21.96 11.67
CA ALA A 45 42.82 22.03 12.74
C ALA A 45 42.93 20.73 13.55
N LYS A 46 41.85 19.95 13.64
CA LYS A 46 41.79 18.72 14.44
C LYS A 46 40.88 17.68 13.79
N ARG A 47 41.26 16.42 13.93
CA ARG A 47 40.43 15.26 13.56
C ARG A 47 39.60 14.76 14.74
N ASP A 48 38.90 15.67 15.39
CA ASP A 48 38.00 15.39 16.53
C ASP A 48 36.80 16.35 16.53
N GLY A 49 35.78 16.03 17.33
CA GLY A 49 34.67 16.94 17.61
C GLY A 49 33.66 17.10 16.47
N GLY A 50 33.56 16.12 15.59
CA GLY A 50 32.50 16.09 14.58
C GLY A 50 31.16 15.63 15.16
N SER A 51 30.07 16.08 14.54
CA SER A 51 28.70 15.65 14.83
C SER A 51 28.01 15.18 13.55
N LEU A 52 27.20 14.16 13.69
CA LEU A 52 26.33 13.65 12.63
C LEU A 52 25.00 13.27 13.27
N GLU A 53 23.92 13.88 12.81
CA GLU A 53 22.58 13.63 13.28
C GLU A 53 21.65 13.43 12.09
N ILE A 54 20.68 12.54 12.24
CA ILE A 54 19.65 12.26 11.23
C ILE A 54 18.35 12.88 11.75
N GLN A 55 17.84 13.87 11.02
CA GLN A 55 16.63 14.58 11.44
C GLN A 55 15.39 13.75 11.17
N GLY A 56 14.47 13.72 12.11
CA GLY A 56 13.17 13.05 11.98
C GLY A 56 13.21 11.54 12.26
N LEU A 57 14.39 10.98 12.58
CA LEU A 57 14.53 9.67 13.15
C LEU A 57 14.96 9.86 14.62
N GLU A 58 14.01 9.77 15.50
CA GLU A 58 14.30 9.61 16.92
C GLU A 58 14.68 8.14 17.15
N ASP A 59 15.51 7.85 18.17
CA ASP A 59 15.76 6.47 18.61
C ASP A 59 14.45 5.87 19.11
N SER A 60 13.69 5.30 18.18
CA SER A 60 12.43 4.63 18.45
C SER A 60 12.62 3.15 18.18
N ASP A 61 12.29 2.32 19.16
CA ASP A 61 12.27 0.87 19.00
C ASP A 61 11.10 0.41 18.09
N GLU A 62 10.29 1.35 17.59
CA GLU A 62 9.15 1.04 16.76
C GLU A 62 9.52 1.00 15.27
N PRO A 63 9.21 -0.10 14.56
CA PRO A 63 9.46 -0.21 13.14
C PRO A 63 8.68 0.84 12.32
N VAL A 64 9.26 1.33 11.25
CA VAL A 64 8.60 2.27 10.33
C VAL A 64 7.86 1.50 9.24
N CYS A 65 6.56 1.73 9.14
CA CYS A 65 5.71 1.15 8.10
C CYS A 65 5.85 1.92 6.79
N MET A 66 6.12 1.21 5.70
CA MET A 66 6.23 1.79 4.36
C MET A 66 5.26 1.13 3.39
N LYS A 67 4.84 1.86 2.36
CA LYS A 67 4.05 1.29 1.24
C LYS A 67 4.98 0.91 0.10
N TYR A 68 4.63 -0.09 -0.70
CA TYR A 68 5.36 -0.44 -1.92
C TYR A 68 5.61 0.79 -2.80
N GLY A 69 6.86 0.96 -3.26
CA GLY A 69 7.26 2.08 -4.11
C GLY A 69 7.29 3.45 -3.42
N ALA A 70 7.05 3.52 -2.12
CA ALA A 70 7.26 4.75 -1.37
C ALA A 70 8.77 5.03 -1.20
N SER A 71 9.10 6.20 -0.66
CA SER A 71 10.46 6.52 -0.23
C SER A 71 10.42 7.50 0.93
N GLU A 72 11.30 7.30 1.89
CA GLU A 72 11.52 8.21 3.00
C GLU A 72 12.89 8.85 2.86
N ALA A 73 12.93 10.17 2.92
CA ALA A 73 14.16 10.94 2.83
C ALA A 73 14.37 11.74 4.12
N TYR A 74 15.49 11.50 4.76
CA TYR A 74 15.88 12.14 6.01
C TYR A 74 17.01 13.11 5.76
N ALA A 75 16.89 14.31 6.29
CA ALA A 75 17.97 15.31 6.25
C ALA A 75 19.05 14.97 7.27
N LEU A 76 20.31 15.18 6.91
CA LEU A 76 21.45 15.01 7.80
C LEU A 76 21.97 16.38 8.25
N THR A 77 22.21 16.51 9.55
CA THR A 77 23.03 17.60 10.09
C THR A 77 24.42 17.06 10.39
N ALA A 78 25.40 17.66 9.77
CA ALA A 78 26.79 17.20 9.90
C ALA A 78 27.72 18.39 10.06
N GLY A 79 28.69 18.29 10.97
CA GLY A 79 29.67 19.33 11.23
C GLY A 79 31.01 18.80 11.77
N GLY A 80 32.12 19.44 11.42
CA GLY A 80 33.44 19.05 11.86
C GLY A 80 33.97 17.77 11.24
N TRP A 81 34.79 17.06 11.97
CA TRP A 81 35.41 15.79 11.54
C TRP A 81 34.51 14.60 11.84
N ILE A 82 34.13 13.87 10.82
CA ILE A 82 33.32 12.64 10.92
C ILE A 82 34.20 11.46 10.51
N PRO A 83 34.44 10.49 11.39
CA PRO A 83 35.13 9.25 11.07
C PRO A 83 34.42 8.50 9.93
N THR A 84 35.05 7.43 9.42
CA THR A 84 34.42 6.57 8.43
C THR A 84 33.03 6.10 8.90
N VAL A 85 32.03 6.34 8.06
CA VAL A 85 30.65 5.91 8.32
C VAL A 85 30.39 4.62 7.54
N GLU A 86 29.89 3.64 8.24
CA GLU A 86 29.46 2.36 7.69
C GLU A 86 27.95 2.23 7.80
N MET A 87 27.30 1.83 6.73
CA MET A 87 25.87 1.51 6.69
C MET A 87 25.69 0.04 6.31
N THR A 88 24.70 -0.63 6.95
CA THR A 88 24.31 -1.98 6.52
C THR A 88 23.82 -1.96 5.09
N SER A 89 24.19 -2.99 4.31
CA SER A 89 23.64 -3.16 2.96
C SER A 89 22.14 -3.44 3.03
N ALA A 90 21.39 -2.80 2.17
CA ALA A 90 19.97 -3.07 2.04
C ALA A 90 19.71 -4.49 1.50
N PRO A 91 18.68 -5.20 1.96
CA PRO A 91 18.27 -6.48 1.40
C PRO A 91 17.75 -6.33 -0.03
N ALA A 92 17.52 -7.47 -0.70
CA ALA A 92 17.08 -7.48 -2.08
C ALA A 92 15.77 -6.69 -2.28
N GLY A 93 15.79 -5.77 -3.24
CA GLY A 93 14.66 -4.90 -3.57
C GLY A 93 14.60 -3.59 -2.78
N TRP A 94 15.28 -3.49 -1.65
CA TRP A 94 15.38 -2.25 -0.87
C TRP A 94 16.50 -1.35 -1.36
N THR A 95 16.32 -0.07 -1.18
CA THR A 95 17.35 0.95 -1.35
C THR A 95 17.62 1.61 0.00
N ALA A 96 18.89 1.70 0.38
CA ALA A 96 19.37 2.54 1.46
C ALA A 96 20.58 3.32 0.94
N ASP A 97 20.47 4.62 0.83
CA ASP A 97 21.52 5.51 0.32
C ASP A 97 21.82 6.61 1.33
N PHE A 98 23.05 6.63 1.80
CA PHE A 98 23.53 7.58 2.80
C PHE A 98 24.62 8.45 2.20
N ASP A 99 24.33 9.73 2.03
CA ASP A 99 25.24 10.71 1.43
C ASP A 99 25.47 11.92 2.34
N ILE A 100 26.63 11.97 2.99
CA ILE A 100 27.02 13.08 3.84
C ILE A 100 27.19 14.38 3.04
N ALA A 101 27.66 14.32 1.79
CA ALA A 101 27.89 15.51 0.98
C ALA A 101 26.56 16.14 0.55
N ARG A 102 25.57 15.31 0.25
CA ARG A 102 24.20 15.75 -0.05
C ARG A 102 23.35 15.95 1.21
N ARG A 103 23.87 15.55 2.35
CA ARG A 103 23.16 15.61 3.65
C ARG A 103 21.82 14.89 3.62
N SER A 104 21.82 13.68 3.08
CA SER A 104 20.60 12.90 2.93
C SER A 104 20.83 11.42 3.27
N LEU A 105 19.81 10.82 3.87
CA LEU A 105 19.60 9.37 3.95
C LEU A 105 18.29 9.08 3.23
N LEU A 106 18.33 8.24 2.22
CA LEU A 106 17.17 7.77 1.49
C LEU A 106 16.94 6.30 1.78
N ILE A 107 15.74 5.96 2.19
CA ILE A 107 15.27 4.58 2.37
C ILE A 107 14.08 4.37 1.46
N ALA A 108 14.11 3.34 0.63
CA ALA A 108 12.99 2.96 -0.22
C ALA A 108 12.78 1.44 -0.22
N PRO A 109 11.56 0.98 0.01
CA PRO A 109 11.17 -0.41 -0.12
C PRO A 109 11.09 -0.81 -1.60
N PRO A 110 10.91 -2.11 -1.89
CA PRO A 110 10.61 -2.58 -3.22
C PRO A 110 9.41 -1.84 -3.84
N ALA A 111 9.47 -1.59 -5.15
CA ALA A 111 8.38 -0.90 -5.87
C ALA A 111 7.14 -1.77 -6.04
N GLU A 112 7.33 -3.09 -6.15
CA GLU A 112 6.30 -4.09 -6.36
C GLU A 112 6.67 -5.36 -5.58
N TYR A 113 5.67 -6.19 -5.27
CA TYR A 113 5.91 -7.50 -4.69
C TYR A 113 6.51 -8.45 -5.72
N THR A 114 7.51 -9.23 -5.29
CA THR A 114 8.05 -10.39 -6.01
C THR A 114 8.31 -11.52 -5.04
N ASP A 115 7.99 -12.74 -5.43
CA ASP A 115 8.16 -13.91 -4.56
C ASP A 115 9.57 -14.02 -4.00
N GLY A 116 9.66 -14.16 -2.68
CA GLY A 116 10.92 -14.34 -1.96
C GLY A 116 11.71 -13.06 -1.69
N MET A 117 11.12 -11.89 -1.88
CA MET A 117 11.72 -10.63 -1.44
C MET A 117 11.61 -10.46 0.08
N ASP A 118 12.54 -9.69 0.63
CA ASP A 118 12.47 -9.30 2.03
C ASP A 118 11.49 -8.13 2.20
N LEU A 119 10.52 -8.30 3.09
CA LEU A 119 9.55 -7.26 3.43
C LEU A 119 10.00 -6.39 4.62
N GLU A 120 11.11 -6.73 5.23
CA GLU A 120 11.70 -6.02 6.36
C GLU A 120 13.13 -5.60 6.05
N ASN A 121 13.57 -4.50 6.63
CA ASN A 121 14.92 -3.97 6.50
C ASN A 121 15.34 -3.26 7.77
N THR A 122 16.45 -3.69 8.37
CA THR A 122 17.06 -2.95 9.47
C THR A 122 18.25 -2.14 8.95
N VAL A 123 18.10 -0.82 8.95
CA VAL A 123 19.15 0.10 8.57
C VAL A 123 19.94 0.47 9.83
N THR A 124 21.22 0.08 9.85
CA THR A 124 22.15 0.48 10.91
C THR A 124 23.27 1.33 10.33
N ILE A 125 23.46 2.50 10.86
CA ILE A 125 24.57 3.42 10.52
C ILE A 125 25.50 3.50 11.72
N ARG A 126 26.79 3.29 11.46
CA ARG A 126 27.85 3.36 12.48
C ARG A 126 28.91 4.37 12.06
N SER A 127 29.47 5.04 13.03
CA SER A 127 30.66 5.87 12.86
C SER A 127 31.69 5.43 13.89
N ASP A 128 32.91 5.13 13.45
CA ASP A 128 33.97 4.56 14.28
C ASP A 128 33.49 3.33 15.10
N GLY A 129 32.73 2.44 14.41
CA GLY A 129 32.16 1.23 15.01
C GLY A 129 31.00 1.43 15.99
N LYS A 130 30.66 2.67 16.33
CA LYS A 130 29.53 2.99 17.22
C LYS A 130 28.27 3.23 16.42
N PRO A 131 27.12 2.64 16.82
CA PRO A 131 25.88 2.91 16.16
C PRO A 131 25.46 4.38 16.33
N ILE A 132 25.04 5.03 15.25
CA ILE A 132 24.44 6.35 15.21
C ILE A 132 22.92 6.19 15.06
N LEU A 133 22.51 5.19 14.26
CA LEU A 133 21.11 4.86 13.99
C LEU A 133 21.00 3.33 13.89
N SER A 134 19.91 2.80 14.45
CA SER A 134 19.42 1.46 14.13
C SER A 134 17.90 1.55 14.06
N GLN A 135 17.34 1.46 12.85
CA GLN A 135 15.91 1.59 12.61
C GLN A 135 15.41 0.44 11.77
N GLU A 136 14.32 -0.18 12.22
CA GLU A 136 13.59 -1.17 11.44
C GLU A 136 12.56 -0.51 10.53
N TYR A 137 12.46 -1.02 9.32
CA TYR A 137 11.46 -0.67 8.32
C TYR A 137 10.76 -1.94 7.86
N TYR A 138 9.48 -1.86 7.58
CA TYR A 138 8.75 -2.96 6.96
C TYR A 138 7.77 -2.44 5.91
N VAL A 139 7.47 -3.30 4.94
CA VAL A 139 6.43 -3.02 3.93
C VAL A 139 5.09 -3.48 4.45
N LEU A 140 4.06 -2.64 4.32
CA LEU A 140 2.68 -3.03 4.59
C LEU A 140 2.23 -4.05 3.54
N ASP A 141 2.15 -5.30 3.94
CA ASP A 141 1.72 -6.43 3.11
C ASP A 141 0.45 -7.06 3.70
N PHE A 142 -0.60 -7.14 2.89
CA PHE A 142 -1.90 -7.61 3.34
C PHE A 142 -2.01 -9.15 3.39
N THR A 143 -0.95 -9.88 3.03
CA THR A 143 -0.89 -11.35 3.15
C THR A 143 -0.15 -11.82 4.40
N HIS A 144 0.33 -10.91 5.23
CA HIS A 144 1.06 -11.27 6.44
C HIS A 144 0.19 -12.17 7.35
N PRO A 145 0.70 -13.31 7.83
CA PRO A 145 -0.11 -14.30 8.57
C PRO A 145 -0.66 -13.78 9.91
N GLU A 146 -0.03 -12.77 10.50
CA GLU A 146 -0.51 -12.12 11.74
C GLU A 146 -1.42 -10.92 11.44
N GLY A 147 -1.57 -10.54 10.18
CA GLY A 147 -2.45 -9.46 9.77
C GLY A 147 -3.93 -9.81 9.95
N THR A 148 -4.74 -8.82 10.32
CA THR A 148 -6.16 -9.03 10.58
C THR A 148 -7.00 -7.97 9.87
N PHE A 149 -7.95 -8.43 9.05
CA PHE A 149 -8.94 -7.57 8.41
C PHE A 149 -10.18 -7.41 9.27
N VAL A 150 -10.68 -6.18 9.33
CA VAL A 150 -12.01 -5.87 9.87
C VAL A 150 -12.81 -5.18 8.78
N LEU A 151 -13.86 -5.84 8.32
CA LEU A 151 -14.79 -5.31 7.34
C LEU A 151 -15.90 -4.53 8.07
N ILE A 152 -16.12 -3.31 7.69
CA ILE A 152 -17.17 -2.44 8.20
C ILE A 152 -18.20 -2.27 7.09
N GLU A 153 -19.43 -2.72 7.33
CA GLU A 153 -20.49 -2.69 6.33
C GLU A 153 -20.81 -1.28 5.81
N GLY A 154 -20.65 -0.27 6.66
CA GLY A 154 -21.20 1.06 6.42
C GLY A 154 -22.70 1.12 6.72
N ASN A 155 -23.41 2.00 6.04
CA ASN A 155 -24.86 2.19 6.20
C ASN A 155 -25.55 2.18 4.85
N MET A 156 -26.60 1.38 4.74
CA MET A 156 -27.38 1.18 3.50
C MET A 156 -27.86 2.50 2.85
N THR A 157 -28.06 3.55 3.62
CA THR A 157 -28.66 4.81 3.16
C THR A 157 -27.71 5.99 3.13
N SER A 158 -26.57 5.93 3.80
CA SER A 158 -25.74 7.10 4.04
C SER A 158 -24.25 6.94 3.73
N GLU A 159 -23.68 5.71 3.80
CA GLU A 159 -22.24 5.53 3.63
C GLU A 159 -21.87 4.17 3.05
N ASN A 160 -20.77 4.12 2.34
CA ASN A 160 -20.18 2.88 1.83
C ASN A 160 -19.53 2.07 2.96
N GLY A 161 -19.26 0.81 2.67
CA GLY A 161 -18.43 -0.02 3.52
C GLY A 161 -16.97 0.41 3.46
N THR A 162 -16.19 0.04 4.46
CA THR A 162 -14.76 0.31 4.53
C THR A 162 -14.00 -0.84 5.18
N ILE A 163 -12.68 -0.81 5.06
CA ILE A 163 -11.80 -1.87 5.55
C ILE A 163 -10.77 -1.27 6.48
N VAL A 164 -10.66 -1.86 7.67
CA VAL A 164 -9.56 -1.63 8.62
C VAL A 164 -8.65 -2.84 8.61
N TYR A 165 -7.36 -2.62 8.64
CA TYR A 165 -6.36 -3.68 8.71
C TYR A 165 -5.45 -3.46 9.93
N PHE A 166 -5.24 -4.50 10.71
CA PHE A 166 -4.22 -4.56 11.74
C PHE A 166 -3.03 -5.33 11.20
N ASP A 167 -1.86 -4.69 11.18
CA ASP A 167 -0.63 -5.31 10.70
C ASP A 167 0.02 -6.22 11.76
N GLN A 168 1.17 -6.82 11.43
CA GLN A 168 1.93 -7.70 12.31
C GLN A 168 2.43 -7.04 13.60
N HIS A 169 2.49 -5.71 13.64
CA HIS A 169 2.86 -4.92 14.81
C HIS A 169 1.64 -4.39 15.59
N MET A 170 0.43 -4.91 15.26
CA MET A 170 -0.84 -4.46 15.85
C MET A 170 -1.15 -2.98 15.62
N ARG A 171 -0.55 -2.35 14.62
CA ARG A 171 -0.94 -1.03 14.19
C ARG A 171 -2.16 -1.14 13.30
N TYR A 172 -3.14 -0.27 13.52
CA TYR A 172 -4.33 -0.26 12.70
C TYR A 172 -4.21 0.76 11.56
N HIS A 173 -4.65 0.36 10.40
CA HIS A 173 -4.72 1.18 9.21
C HIS A 173 -6.18 1.34 8.82
N GLU A 174 -6.68 2.56 8.95
CA GLU A 174 -8.06 2.87 8.59
C GLU A 174 -8.21 3.01 7.08
N LYS A 175 -9.38 2.64 6.57
CA LYS A 175 -9.76 2.90 5.16
C LYS A 175 -8.71 2.45 4.16
N VAL A 176 -8.09 1.28 4.39
CA VAL A 176 -6.96 0.82 3.59
C VAL A 176 -7.28 0.69 2.10
N TYR A 177 -8.53 0.35 1.76
CA TYR A 177 -8.94 0.27 0.37
C TYR A 177 -8.99 1.66 -0.28
N GLU A 178 -9.63 2.62 0.39
CA GLU A 178 -9.79 3.99 -0.07
C GLU A 178 -8.45 4.72 -0.20
N GLU A 179 -7.57 4.55 0.79
CA GLU A 179 -6.24 5.14 0.82
C GLU A 179 -5.34 4.66 -0.34
N ILE A 180 -5.54 3.44 -0.80
CA ILE A 180 -4.72 2.84 -1.86
C ILE A 180 -5.32 3.08 -3.24
N ASN A 181 -6.66 3.12 -3.35
CA ASN A 181 -7.36 3.12 -4.63
C ASN A 181 -8.04 4.44 -4.99
N ASP A 182 -7.93 5.45 -4.14
CA ASP A 182 -8.56 6.77 -4.30
C ASP A 182 -10.08 6.68 -4.55
N ASN A 183 -10.73 5.63 -4.06
CA ASN A 183 -12.16 5.42 -4.19
C ASN A 183 -12.68 4.47 -3.10
N GLU A 184 -13.97 4.56 -2.78
CA GLU A 184 -14.64 3.68 -1.82
C GLU A 184 -14.99 2.33 -2.46
N ILE A 185 -15.07 1.27 -1.65
CA ILE A 185 -15.29 -0.09 -2.17
C ILE A 185 -16.71 -0.32 -2.69
N GLY A 186 -17.71 0.17 -1.98
CA GLY A 186 -19.11 0.04 -2.31
C GLY A 186 -20.01 -0.05 -1.09
N ASN A 187 -21.33 0.07 -1.32
CA ASN A 187 -22.29 0.15 -0.23
C ASN A 187 -22.63 -1.23 0.34
N VAL A 188 -22.60 -1.33 1.66
CA VAL A 188 -22.84 -2.52 2.47
C VAL A 188 -21.86 -3.65 2.14
N LEU A 189 -20.61 -3.47 2.56
CA LEU A 189 -19.55 -4.49 2.43
C LEU A 189 -19.89 -5.71 3.27
N GLN A 190 -19.99 -6.88 2.64
CA GLN A 190 -20.50 -8.10 3.28
C GLN A 190 -19.42 -9.12 3.59
N ASP A 191 -18.55 -9.38 2.64
CA ASP A 191 -17.62 -10.50 2.78
C ASP A 191 -16.35 -10.29 1.95
N MET A 192 -15.30 -11.00 2.33
CA MET A 192 -14.05 -11.09 1.59
C MET A 192 -13.55 -12.53 1.51
N TYR A 193 -12.83 -12.83 0.45
CA TYR A 193 -12.15 -14.10 0.28
C TYR A 193 -10.76 -13.89 -0.31
N MET A 194 -9.75 -14.51 0.29
CA MET A 194 -8.38 -14.43 -0.21
C MET A 194 -7.97 -15.74 -0.87
N ALA A 195 -7.59 -15.69 -2.13
CA ALA A 195 -7.12 -16.85 -2.90
C ALA A 195 -6.28 -16.42 -4.11
N ASN A 196 -5.34 -17.27 -4.49
CA ASN A 196 -4.56 -17.12 -5.73
C ASN A 196 -3.88 -15.74 -5.87
N GLY A 197 -3.31 -15.21 -4.79
CA GLY A 197 -2.66 -13.89 -4.78
C GLY A 197 -3.62 -12.71 -4.95
N LYS A 198 -4.91 -12.91 -4.70
CA LYS A 198 -5.96 -11.89 -4.82
C LYS A 198 -6.85 -11.86 -3.60
N ILE A 199 -7.43 -10.70 -3.34
CA ILE A 199 -8.52 -10.51 -2.39
C ILE A 199 -9.78 -10.16 -3.18
N TYR A 200 -10.84 -10.88 -2.90
CA TYR A 200 -12.15 -10.70 -3.50
C TYR A 200 -13.10 -10.12 -2.46
N PHE A 201 -13.74 -9.03 -2.79
CA PHE A 201 -14.73 -8.37 -1.95
C PHE A 201 -16.09 -8.38 -2.61
N ILE A 202 -17.13 -8.54 -1.79
CA ILE A 202 -18.50 -8.36 -2.24
C ILE A 202 -19.21 -7.32 -1.38
N THR A 203 -19.99 -6.47 -2.03
CA THR A 203 -20.88 -5.50 -1.39
C THR A 203 -22.32 -5.77 -1.81
N GLN A 204 -23.26 -5.57 -0.90
CA GLN A 204 -24.65 -5.90 -1.12
C GLN A 204 -25.30 -5.01 -2.19
N ASN A 205 -25.08 -3.70 -2.08
CA ASN A 205 -25.73 -2.71 -2.92
C ASN A 205 -24.84 -2.13 -4.03
N GLY A 206 -23.51 -2.26 -3.89
CA GLY A 206 -22.59 -1.70 -4.86
C GLY A 206 -22.65 -0.19 -4.96
N LYS A 207 -23.02 0.32 -6.14
CA LYS A 207 -23.12 1.76 -6.44
C LYS A 207 -24.52 2.36 -6.16
N THR A 208 -25.51 1.53 -5.90
CA THR A 208 -26.89 2.00 -5.73
C THR A 208 -27.55 1.23 -4.60
N SER A 209 -27.98 1.93 -3.57
CA SER A 209 -28.71 1.32 -2.48
C SER A 209 -30.10 0.81 -2.94
N SER A 210 -30.68 -0.09 -2.14
CA SER A 210 -32.06 -0.54 -2.34
C SER A 210 -33.10 0.59 -2.28
N MET A 211 -32.73 1.73 -1.68
CA MET A 211 -33.52 2.95 -1.58
C MET A 211 -33.33 3.90 -2.77
N GLY A 212 -32.53 3.54 -3.76
CA GLY A 212 -32.25 4.37 -4.94
C GLY A 212 -31.18 5.46 -4.74
N THR A 213 -30.54 5.52 -3.57
CA THR A 213 -29.41 6.43 -3.37
C THR A 213 -28.20 5.94 -4.16
N THR A 214 -27.54 6.84 -4.87
CA THR A 214 -26.31 6.53 -5.63
C THR A 214 -25.09 6.79 -4.76
N PHE A 215 -24.17 5.83 -4.73
CA PHE A 215 -22.88 5.90 -4.03
C PHE A 215 -21.73 5.89 -5.03
N ASN A 216 -20.61 6.50 -4.64
CA ASN A 216 -19.40 6.57 -5.48
C ASN A 216 -18.46 5.37 -5.28
N GLY A 217 -18.97 4.23 -4.85
CA GLY A 217 -18.15 3.03 -4.66
C GLY A 217 -17.81 2.32 -5.97
N ASP A 218 -16.90 1.34 -5.88
CA ASP A 218 -16.43 0.57 -7.03
C ASP A 218 -17.42 -0.49 -7.52
N GLY A 219 -18.30 -0.97 -6.65
CA GLY A 219 -19.38 -1.85 -7.07
C GLY A 219 -19.56 -3.08 -6.18
N ARG A 220 -20.36 -4.04 -6.66
CA ARG A 220 -20.73 -5.24 -5.90
C ARG A 220 -19.65 -6.32 -5.88
N PHE A 221 -18.74 -6.29 -6.84
CA PHE A 221 -17.65 -7.26 -6.93
C PHE A 221 -16.35 -6.52 -7.21
N VAL A 222 -15.41 -6.60 -6.28
CA VAL A 222 -14.12 -5.94 -6.37
C VAL A 222 -13.03 -6.97 -6.12
N VAL A 223 -11.99 -6.94 -6.96
CA VAL A 223 -10.83 -7.81 -6.83
C VAL A 223 -9.59 -6.95 -6.69
N CYS A 224 -8.79 -7.22 -5.68
CA CYS A 224 -7.52 -6.56 -5.42
C CYS A 224 -6.36 -7.55 -5.49
N ASP A 225 -5.18 -7.04 -5.73
CA ASP A 225 -3.93 -7.74 -5.48
C ASP A 225 -3.78 -7.98 -3.97
N ALA A 226 -3.38 -9.19 -3.58
CA ALA A 226 -3.38 -9.57 -2.17
C ALA A 226 -2.27 -8.91 -1.36
N HIS A 227 -1.14 -8.59 -1.97
CA HIS A 227 -0.02 -7.97 -1.28
C HIS A 227 -0.19 -6.46 -1.11
N THR A 228 -0.72 -5.82 -2.13
CA THR A 228 -0.74 -4.36 -2.25
C THR A 228 -2.09 -3.72 -2.01
N MET A 229 -3.19 -4.49 -1.95
CA MET A 229 -4.58 -4.03 -1.96
C MET A 229 -4.96 -3.19 -3.20
N LYS A 230 -4.08 -3.08 -4.20
CA LYS A 230 -4.38 -2.36 -5.44
C LYS A 230 -5.51 -3.06 -6.20
N ARG A 231 -6.51 -2.28 -6.58
CA ARG A 231 -7.68 -2.76 -7.32
C ARG A 231 -7.28 -3.27 -8.71
N LEU A 232 -7.61 -4.53 -8.99
CA LEU A 232 -7.44 -5.17 -10.28
C LEU A 232 -8.74 -5.14 -11.10
N VAL A 233 -9.87 -5.33 -10.42
CA VAL A 233 -11.20 -5.40 -11.06
C VAL A 233 -12.22 -4.71 -10.17
N ALA A 234 -13.11 -3.95 -10.79
CA ALA A 234 -14.32 -3.42 -10.17
C ALA A 234 -15.51 -3.64 -11.10
N ARG A 235 -16.57 -4.25 -10.59
CA ARG A 235 -17.80 -4.52 -11.32
C ARG A 235 -19.01 -4.25 -10.44
N ASP A 236 -19.95 -3.47 -10.94
CA ASP A 236 -21.25 -3.31 -10.29
C ASP A 236 -22.24 -4.36 -10.83
N MET A 237 -21.90 -5.65 -10.61
CA MET A 237 -22.73 -6.76 -11.03
C MET A 237 -24.10 -6.67 -10.37
N GLN A 238 -25.15 -6.75 -11.19
CA GLN A 238 -26.50 -6.89 -10.68
C GLN A 238 -26.89 -8.37 -10.67
N PHE A 239 -27.30 -8.82 -9.50
CA PHE A 239 -27.81 -10.18 -9.32
C PHE A 239 -29.33 -10.10 -9.25
N TYR A 240 -30.02 -10.80 -10.16
CA TYR A 240 -31.48 -10.89 -10.14
C TYR A 240 -31.93 -12.31 -9.84
N ALA A 241 -32.85 -12.48 -8.90
CA ALA A 241 -33.59 -13.71 -8.73
C ALA A 241 -34.75 -13.77 -9.73
N ASN A 242 -35.13 -14.96 -10.15
CA ASN A 242 -36.23 -15.32 -11.02
C ASN A 242 -35.92 -15.29 -12.53
N VAL A 243 -35.15 -16.30 -12.93
CA VAL A 243 -35.42 -16.95 -14.21
C VAL A 243 -36.38 -18.09 -13.89
N ASP A 244 -37.63 -18.03 -14.32
CA ASP A 244 -38.49 -19.20 -14.31
C ASP A 244 -37.94 -20.18 -15.35
N THR A 245 -37.14 -21.13 -14.88
CA THR A 245 -36.51 -22.14 -15.76
C THR A 245 -37.49 -23.09 -16.36
N SER A 246 -38.74 -23.13 -15.86
CA SER A 246 -39.79 -24.02 -16.37
C SER A 246 -40.40 -23.57 -17.70
N THR A 247 -40.32 -22.26 -18.01
CA THR A 247 -40.95 -21.68 -19.21
C THR A 247 -39.96 -21.03 -20.17
N GLY A 248 -38.71 -20.88 -19.80
CA GLY A 248 -37.72 -20.12 -20.58
C GLY A 248 -38.04 -18.63 -20.76
N ALA A 249 -39.11 -18.15 -20.13
CA ALA A 249 -39.53 -16.76 -20.19
C ALA A 249 -38.89 -15.97 -19.06
N THR A 250 -38.14 -14.94 -19.41
CA THR A 250 -37.71 -13.91 -18.47
C THR A 250 -38.98 -13.16 -18.01
N GLN A 251 -39.43 -13.38 -16.79
CA GLN A 251 -40.50 -12.55 -16.23
C GLN A 251 -39.89 -11.17 -15.88
N SER A 252 -39.85 -10.29 -16.85
CA SER A 252 -39.28 -8.95 -16.74
C SER A 252 -39.98 -8.02 -15.74
N SER A 253 -41.12 -8.41 -15.21
CA SER A 253 -41.93 -7.60 -14.28
C SER A 253 -41.77 -7.93 -12.80
N LYS A 254 -40.95 -8.96 -12.44
CA LYS A 254 -40.72 -9.39 -11.05
C LYS A 254 -39.27 -9.81 -10.79
N SER A 255 -38.28 -9.21 -11.45
CA SER A 255 -36.89 -9.45 -11.10
C SER A 255 -36.56 -8.73 -9.80
N THR A 256 -36.51 -9.47 -8.70
CA THR A 256 -36.07 -8.94 -7.42
C THR A 256 -34.55 -8.85 -7.41
N LEU A 257 -34.02 -7.69 -7.05
CA LEU A 257 -32.60 -7.50 -6.87
C LEU A 257 -32.11 -8.41 -5.73
N CYS A 258 -31.07 -9.18 -6.01
CA CYS A 258 -30.43 -10.05 -5.02
C CYS A 258 -29.28 -9.34 -4.36
N TRP A 259 -29.13 -9.58 -3.08
CA TRP A 259 -28.06 -9.11 -2.24
C TRP A 259 -26.98 -10.20 -2.07
N PRO A 260 -25.80 -10.05 -2.65
CA PRO A 260 -24.69 -10.95 -2.36
C PRO A 260 -24.31 -10.85 -0.88
N GLN A 261 -24.02 -11.99 -0.24
CA GLN A 261 -23.73 -12.08 1.18
C GLN A 261 -22.41 -12.78 1.48
N HIS A 262 -22.10 -13.86 0.75
CA HIS A 262 -20.86 -14.62 0.95
C HIS A 262 -20.23 -15.00 -0.37
N ILE A 263 -18.90 -15.04 -0.38
CA ILE A 263 -18.11 -15.46 -1.55
C ILE A 263 -17.15 -16.57 -1.16
N VAL A 264 -17.01 -17.56 -2.04
CA VAL A 264 -16.00 -18.60 -1.95
C VAL A 264 -15.34 -18.77 -3.31
N VAL A 265 -14.03 -18.65 -3.39
CA VAL A 265 -13.24 -18.93 -4.58
C VAL A 265 -12.79 -20.38 -4.56
N VAL A 266 -13.19 -21.17 -5.53
CA VAL A 266 -12.93 -22.61 -5.59
C VAL A 266 -11.83 -22.99 -6.58
N SER A 267 -11.54 -22.10 -7.54
CA SER A 267 -10.42 -22.24 -8.47
C SER A 267 -10.00 -20.85 -8.98
N PRO A 268 -8.86 -20.74 -9.68
CA PRO A 268 -8.47 -19.47 -10.33
C PRO A 268 -9.50 -18.90 -11.31
N GLU A 269 -10.40 -19.77 -11.83
CA GLU A 269 -11.40 -19.40 -12.81
C GLU A 269 -12.82 -19.25 -12.25
N LYS A 270 -13.08 -19.75 -11.02
CA LYS A 270 -14.45 -19.91 -10.53
C LYS A 270 -14.62 -19.48 -9.07
N ALA A 271 -15.66 -18.69 -8.84
CA ALA A 271 -16.17 -18.40 -7.49
C ALA A 271 -17.67 -18.69 -7.41
N TYR A 272 -18.12 -18.94 -6.18
CA TYR A 272 -19.54 -19.01 -5.82
C TYR A 272 -19.90 -17.84 -4.94
N ILE A 273 -21.03 -17.19 -5.23
CA ILE A 273 -21.59 -16.13 -4.40
C ILE A 273 -22.97 -16.57 -3.92
N GLN A 274 -23.11 -16.64 -2.60
CA GLN A 274 -24.41 -16.81 -1.97
C GLN A 274 -25.14 -15.47 -1.97
N TYR A 275 -26.43 -15.48 -2.25
CA TYR A 275 -27.27 -14.32 -2.25
C TYR A 275 -28.60 -14.55 -1.53
N SER A 276 -29.20 -13.46 -1.06
CA SER A 276 -30.59 -13.40 -0.61
C SER A 276 -31.35 -12.33 -1.37
N THR A 277 -32.68 -12.32 -1.29
CA THR A 277 -33.50 -11.26 -1.86
C THR A 277 -33.93 -10.24 -0.82
N ALA A 278 -34.14 -9.00 -1.25
CA ALA A 278 -34.51 -7.87 -0.39
C ALA A 278 -35.88 -8.01 0.27
N ASP A 279 -36.74 -8.88 -0.26
CA ASP A 279 -38.12 -9.03 0.18
C ASP A 279 -38.32 -10.05 1.31
N ASN A 280 -37.24 -10.58 1.89
CA ASN A 280 -37.26 -11.62 2.92
C ASN A 280 -38.08 -12.89 2.55
N GLU A 281 -38.59 -12.97 1.35
CA GLU A 281 -39.35 -14.09 0.88
C GLU A 281 -38.47 -15.07 0.09
N SER A 282 -37.83 -15.96 0.82
CA SER A 282 -37.49 -17.31 0.35
C SER A 282 -36.65 -17.49 -0.93
N HIS A 283 -36.03 -16.48 -1.46
CA HIS A 283 -35.18 -16.63 -2.65
C HIS A 283 -33.70 -16.41 -2.30
N SER A 284 -33.14 -17.31 -1.53
CA SER A 284 -31.69 -17.44 -1.40
C SER A 284 -31.17 -18.47 -2.40
N GLY A 285 -29.96 -18.27 -2.87
CA GLY A 285 -29.32 -19.19 -3.81
C GLY A 285 -27.84 -18.93 -3.97
N ILE A 286 -27.26 -19.66 -4.91
CA ILE A 286 -25.84 -19.56 -5.24
C ILE A 286 -25.72 -19.13 -6.70
N ARG A 287 -24.81 -18.22 -6.97
CA ARG A 287 -24.41 -17.81 -8.33
C ARG A 287 -22.95 -18.19 -8.56
N ILE A 288 -22.67 -18.56 -9.78
CA ILE A 288 -21.32 -18.83 -10.27
C ILE A 288 -20.80 -17.54 -10.88
N VAL A 289 -19.57 -17.17 -10.52
CA VAL A 289 -18.83 -16.08 -11.15
C VAL A 289 -17.64 -16.70 -11.88
N ASP A 290 -17.56 -16.43 -13.18
CA ASP A 290 -16.37 -16.69 -13.97
C ASP A 290 -15.32 -15.61 -13.65
N LEU A 291 -14.23 -16.00 -13.04
CA LEU A 291 -13.15 -15.09 -12.61
C LEU A 291 -12.22 -14.66 -13.74
N GLN A 292 -12.27 -15.31 -14.90
CA GLN A 292 -11.50 -14.87 -16.07
C GLN A 292 -12.18 -13.66 -16.75
N THR A 293 -13.50 -13.70 -16.85
CA THR A 293 -14.30 -12.62 -17.44
C THR A 293 -14.84 -11.65 -16.38
N ASN A 294 -14.84 -12.06 -15.11
CA ASN A 294 -15.47 -11.35 -13.98
C ASN A 294 -16.95 -11.06 -14.24
N ILE A 295 -17.65 -12.06 -14.75
CA ILE A 295 -19.07 -12.02 -15.07
C ILE A 295 -19.80 -13.08 -14.24
N CYS A 296 -20.92 -12.70 -13.66
CA CYS A 296 -21.85 -13.62 -13.04
C CYS A 296 -22.55 -14.44 -14.13
N LEU A 297 -22.39 -15.74 -14.10
CA LEU A 297 -23.06 -16.63 -15.02
C LEU A 297 -24.54 -16.78 -14.61
N LEU A 298 -25.43 -16.57 -15.54
CA LEU A 298 -26.83 -16.92 -15.34
C LEU A 298 -26.91 -18.43 -15.16
N TYR A 299 -27.61 -18.86 -14.11
CA TYR A 299 -27.85 -20.28 -13.87
C TYR A 299 -28.69 -20.83 -15.03
N THR A 300 -28.12 -21.70 -15.84
CA THR A 300 -28.87 -22.59 -16.74
C THR A 300 -28.99 -23.95 -16.04
N SER A 301 -30.03 -24.72 -16.33
CA SER A 301 -30.33 -26.02 -15.71
C SER A 301 -29.18 -27.04 -15.74
N ASP A 302 -28.16 -26.82 -16.60
CA ASP A 302 -26.99 -27.68 -16.71
C ASP A 302 -25.95 -27.48 -15.59
N ALA A 303 -26.06 -26.40 -14.82
CA ALA A 303 -25.13 -26.16 -13.69
C ALA A 303 -25.42 -27.07 -12.48
N ALA A 304 -26.57 -27.72 -12.41
CA ALA A 304 -26.88 -28.75 -11.40
C ALA A 304 -26.05 -30.02 -11.62
N ASP A 305 -25.69 -30.34 -12.86
CA ASP A 305 -24.85 -31.49 -13.19
C ASP A 305 -23.36 -31.27 -12.83
N ASP A 306 -22.89 -30.03 -12.82
CA ASP A 306 -21.49 -29.69 -12.45
C ASP A 306 -21.24 -29.79 -10.93
N LEU A 307 -22.29 -29.62 -10.10
CA LEU A 307 -22.19 -29.80 -8.66
C LEU A 307 -22.12 -31.28 -8.22
N THR A 308 -22.42 -32.22 -9.13
CA THR A 308 -22.40 -33.67 -8.87
C THR A 308 -21.13 -34.35 -9.40
N ARG A 309 -20.25 -33.62 -10.10
CA ARG A 309 -18.94 -34.11 -10.53
C ARG A 309 -17.86 -33.61 -9.60
N VAL A 310 -17.79 -34.16 -8.40
CA VAL A 310 -16.60 -34.18 -7.57
C VAL A 310 -16.11 -35.63 -7.60
N ASP A 311 -15.15 -35.91 -8.47
CA ASP A 311 -14.35 -37.13 -8.40
C ASP A 311 -13.21 -36.96 -7.37
#